data_dde4e95462613916b4201bd5a7a4bdb8
#
_entry.id   dde4e95462613916b4201bd5a7a4bdb8
#
_cell.length_a   1.000
_cell.length_b   1.000
_cell.length_c   1.000
_cell.angle_alpha   90.00
_cell.angle_beta   90.00
_cell.angle_gamma   90.00
#
_symmetry.space_group_name_H-M   'P 1'
#
loop_
_entity.id
_entity.type
_entity.pdbx_description
1 polymer ?
#
loop_
_entity_poly.entity_id
_entity_poly.type
_entity_poly.pdbx_seq_one_letter_code
_entity_poly.pdbx_strand_id
1 'polypeptide(L)'
;EVINDLGDWVIQQAARHLAEIPGDAPFCIAVNVSMAQFTSPRLLASLRDAVAELPSNRRLELEITESVMMLEPSVVNDTLATLANLGVNVALDDFGTGYSSLQYLATLPIHTLKIDRSFVSDLTQDKHRAVIKVIIEMAHALGIKVVAEGVESAEQLAVLAEYHCDEVQGYHIARPAPFSSLVAAL
;
A
#
# COMPACT_ATOMS: atom_id res chain seq x y z
N GLU A 1 -8.80 -2.60 21.94
CA GLU A 1 -9.91 -1.63 21.74
C GLU A 1 -9.39 -0.32 21.14
N VAL A 2 -8.45 0.38 21.75
CA VAL A 2 -7.96 1.70 21.29
C VAL A 2 -7.45 1.67 19.84
N ILE A 3 -6.74 0.63 19.42
CA ILE A 3 -6.19 0.55 18.05
C ILE A 3 -7.30 0.45 16.99
N ASN A 4 -8.40 -0.23 17.31
CA ASN A 4 -9.55 -0.33 16.42
C ASN A 4 -10.28 1.02 16.32
N ASP A 5 -10.48 1.71 17.45
CA ASP A 5 -11.12 3.03 17.46
C ASP A 5 -10.29 4.07 16.65
N LEU A 6 -8.97 4.02 16.81
CA LEU A 6 -8.05 4.84 16.02
C LEU A 6 -8.12 4.48 14.53
N GLY A 7 -8.12 3.18 14.20
CA GLY A 7 -8.21 2.71 12.82
C GLY A 7 -9.51 3.14 12.15
N ASP A 8 -10.63 2.98 12.81
CA ASP A 8 -11.92 3.44 12.31
C ASP A 8 -11.89 4.95 12.01
N TRP A 9 -11.34 5.73 12.93
CA TRP A 9 -11.19 7.18 12.75
C TRP A 9 -10.29 7.53 11.56
N VAL A 10 -9.14 6.84 11.41
CA VAL A 10 -8.21 7.08 10.27
C VAL A 10 -8.88 6.75 8.94
N ILE A 11 -9.57 5.61 8.84
CA ILE A 11 -10.30 5.20 7.62
C ILE A 11 -11.35 6.25 7.24
N GLN A 12 -12.13 6.71 8.21
CA GLN A 12 -13.15 7.75 7.97
C GLN A 12 -12.52 9.09 7.56
N GLN A 13 -11.38 9.47 8.14
CA GLN A 13 -10.67 10.68 7.72
C GLN A 13 -10.10 10.56 6.31
N ALA A 14 -9.50 9.42 5.97
CA ALA A 14 -8.98 9.15 4.63
C ALA A 14 -10.09 9.24 3.57
N ALA A 15 -11.26 8.66 3.84
CA ALA A 15 -12.41 8.74 2.94
C ALA A 15 -12.92 10.18 2.76
N ARG A 16 -13.01 10.96 3.84
CA ARG A 16 -13.37 12.40 3.75
C ARG A 16 -12.38 13.18 2.92
N HIS A 17 -11.09 13.01 3.17
CA HIS A 17 -10.04 13.67 2.41
C HIS A 17 -10.10 13.28 0.92
N LEU A 18 -10.34 12.01 0.60
CA LEU A 18 -10.53 11.56 -0.79
C LEU A 18 -11.70 12.28 -1.47
N ALA A 19 -12.81 12.46 -0.77
CA ALA A 19 -13.98 13.16 -1.30
C ALA A 19 -13.72 14.67 -1.51
N GLU A 20 -12.81 15.27 -0.73
CA GLU A 20 -12.46 16.70 -0.82
C GLU A 20 -11.40 17.00 -1.90
N ILE A 21 -10.68 15.99 -2.42
CA ILE A 21 -9.67 16.19 -3.48
C ILE A 21 -10.35 16.68 -4.76
N PRO A 22 -9.97 17.86 -5.30
CA PRO A 22 -10.58 18.41 -6.49
C PRO A 22 -10.23 17.66 -7.77
N GLY A 23 -11.04 17.84 -8.81
CA GLY A 23 -10.80 17.30 -10.15
C GLY A 23 -11.22 15.84 -10.34
N ASP A 24 -11.12 15.37 -11.59
CA ASP A 24 -11.60 14.06 -12.01
C ASP A 24 -10.48 13.02 -12.14
N ALA A 25 -9.23 13.39 -11.92
CA ALA A 25 -8.10 12.46 -11.98
C ALA A 25 -8.27 11.36 -10.90
N PRO A 26 -7.97 10.09 -11.21
CA PRO A 26 -7.98 9.03 -10.23
C PRO A 26 -7.04 9.36 -9.06
N PHE A 27 -7.50 9.11 -7.83
CA PHE A 27 -6.69 9.31 -6.64
C PHE A 27 -6.90 8.19 -5.65
N CYS A 28 -5.81 7.79 -4.98
CA CYS A 28 -5.82 6.76 -3.95
C CYS A 28 -5.19 7.30 -2.66
N ILE A 29 -5.78 6.98 -1.51
CA ILE A 29 -5.16 7.18 -0.21
C ILE A 29 -4.94 5.81 0.42
N ALA A 30 -3.69 5.55 0.80
CA ALA A 30 -3.31 4.35 1.52
C ALA A 30 -3.45 4.55 3.04
N VAL A 31 -3.90 3.49 3.72
CA VAL A 31 -4.09 3.47 5.18
C VAL A 31 -3.44 2.22 5.75
N ASN A 32 -2.53 2.41 6.69
CA ASN A 32 -1.89 1.31 7.41
C ASN A 32 -2.89 0.57 8.32
N VAL A 33 -2.89 -0.76 8.24
CA VAL A 33 -3.74 -1.64 9.04
C VAL A 33 -2.88 -2.69 9.75
N SER A 34 -2.90 -2.65 11.07
CA SER A 34 -2.23 -3.66 11.89
C SER A 34 -2.93 -5.03 11.81
N MET A 35 -2.19 -6.11 12.14
CA MET A 35 -2.76 -7.46 12.23
C MET A 35 -4.00 -7.52 13.15
N ALA A 36 -3.98 -6.82 14.28
CA ALA A 36 -5.10 -6.79 15.22
C ALA A 36 -6.36 -6.14 14.63
N GLN A 37 -6.19 -5.14 13.77
CA GLN A 37 -7.28 -4.51 13.05
C GLN A 37 -7.75 -5.39 11.89
N PHE A 38 -6.84 -6.02 11.16
CA PHE A 38 -7.15 -6.91 10.04
C PHE A 38 -8.07 -8.06 10.44
N THR A 39 -7.86 -8.63 11.63
CA THR A 39 -8.70 -9.71 12.18
C THR A 39 -9.99 -9.22 12.88
N SER A 40 -10.18 -7.91 12.99
CA SER A 40 -11.36 -7.35 13.65
C SER A 40 -12.56 -7.28 12.69
N PRO A 41 -13.72 -7.79 13.07
CA PRO A 41 -14.94 -7.64 12.27
C PRO A 41 -15.35 -6.18 12.06
N ARG A 42 -14.86 -5.25 12.89
CA ARG A 42 -15.09 -3.81 12.77
C ARG A 42 -14.44 -3.22 11.51
N LEU A 43 -13.31 -3.75 11.06
CA LEU A 43 -12.59 -3.24 9.89
C LEU A 43 -13.51 -3.21 8.65
N LEU A 44 -14.13 -4.34 8.34
CA LEU A 44 -14.99 -4.45 7.16
C LEU A 44 -16.25 -3.56 7.26
N ALA A 45 -16.79 -3.38 8.46
CA ALA A 45 -17.90 -2.47 8.68
C ALA A 45 -17.49 -1.00 8.45
N SER A 46 -16.38 -0.58 9.06
CA SER A 46 -15.82 0.77 8.91
C SER A 46 -15.49 1.11 7.46
N LEU A 47 -14.90 0.16 6.72
CA LEU A 47 -14.58 0.35 5.29
C LEU A 47 -15.84 0.43 4.43
N ARG A 48 -16.84 -0.41 4.67
CA ARG A 48 -18.11 -0.35 3.93
C ARG A 48 -18.74 1.02 4.03
N ASP A 49 -18.79 1.57 5.25
CA ASP A 49 -19.35 2.91 5.49
C ASP A 49 -18.49 3.99 4.81
N ALA A 50 -17.16 3.85 4.90
CA ALA A 50 -16.23 4.82 4.33
C ALA A 50 -16.25 4.89 2.80
N VAL A 51 -16.40 3.73 2.11
CA VAL A 51 -16.37 3.70 0.63
C VAL A 51 -17.74 3.94 0.00
N ALA A 52 -18.84 3.86 0.76
CA ALA A 52 -20.19 3.96 0.22
C ALA A 52 -20.47 5.29 -0.51
N GLU A 53 -19.82 6.36 -0.08
CA GLU A 53 -20.03 7.71 -0.60
C GLU A 53 -18.85 8.19 -1.49
N LEU A 54 -17.84 7.35 -1.72
CA LEU A 54 -16.69 7.75 -2.52
C LEU A 54 -17.05 7.84 -4.02
N PRO A 55 -16.58 8.89 -4.72
CA PRO A 55 -16.66 8.95 -6.18
C PRO A 55 -15.90 7.76 -6.82
N SER A 56 -16.35 7.32 -7.98
CA SER A 56 -15.81 6.14 -8.67
C SER A 56 -14.32 6.26 -9.07
N ASN A 57 -13.80 7.47 -9.12
CA ASN A 57 -12.38 7.78 -9.39
C ASN A 57 -11.55 7.95 -8.11
N ARG A 58 -12.11 7.67 -6.94
CA ARG A 58 -11.45 7.71 -5.63
C ARG A 58 -11.40 6.32 -5.04
N ARG A 59 -10.25 5.94 -4.47
CA ARG A 59 -10.06 4.62 -3.87
C ARG A 59 -9.33 4.70 -2.55
N LEU A 60 -9.70 3.82 -1.64
CA LEU A 60 -8.89 3.48 -0.46
C LEU A 60 -8.03 2.28 -0.81
N GLU A 61 -6.80 2.29 -0.32
CA GLU A 61 -5.90 1.16 -0.29
C GLU A 61 -5.53 0.84 1.16
N LEU A 62 -5.53 -0.42 1.54
CA LEU A 62 -5.06 -0.84 2.86
C LEU A 62 -3.65 -1.37 2.74
N GLU A 63 -2.74 -0.82 3.54
CA GLU A 63 -1.39 -1.32 3.69
C GLU A 63 -1.35 -2.33 4.83
N ILE A 64 -1.01 -3.57 4.51
CA ILE A 64 -0.87 -4.68 5.45
C ILE A 64 0.56 -5.22 5.39
N THR A 65 1.16 -5.48 6.54
CA THR A 65 2.50 -6.08 6.57
C THR A 65 2.47 -7.57 6.27
N GLU A 66 3.63 -8.15 5.92
CA GLU A 66 3.80 -9.59 5.72
C GLU A 66 3.28 -10.44 6.89
N SER A 67 3.25 -9.90 8.10
CA SER A 67 2.75 -10.60 9.29
C SER A 67 1.30 -11.08 9.16
N VAL A 68 0.48 -10.41 8.36
CA VAL A 68 -0.90 -10.84 8.09
C VAL A 68 -0.92 -12.19 7.37
N MET A 69 0.10 -12.50 6.58
CA MET A 69 0.21 -13.79 5.87
C MET A 69 0.51 -14.98 6.80
N MET A 70 0.86 -14.71 8.06
CA MET A 70 1.06 -15.75 9.09
C MET A 70 -0.25 -16.17 9.77
N LEU A 71 -1.36 -15.49 9.46
CA LEU A 71 -2.69 -15.86 9.94
C LEU A 71 -3.21 -17.10 9.21
N GLU A 72 -4.32 -17.65 9.73
CA GLU A 72 -5.02 -18.76 9.08
C GLU A 72 -5.41 -18.36 7.63
N PRO A 73 -5.02 -19.15 6.60
CA PRO A 73 -5.24 -18.83 5.20
C PRO A 73 -6.70 -18.52 4.84
N SER A 74 -7.65 -19.22 5.46
CA SER A 74 -9.08 -18.99 5.25
C SER A 74 -9.48 -17.58 5.68
N VAL A 75 -9.01 -17.11 6.84
CA VAL A 75 -9.31 -15.77 7.35
C VAL A 75 -8.75 -14.69 6.43
N VAL A 76 -7.51 -14.87 5.96
CA VAL A 76 -6.88 -13.91 5.05
C VAL A 76 -7.64 -13.84 3.73
N ASN A 77 -7.91 -15.00 3.11
CA ASN A 77 -8.61 -15.06 1.83
C ASN A 77 -10.01 -14.46 1.90
N ASP A 78 -10.80 -14.79 2.92
CA ASP A 78 -12.17 -14.28 3.09
C ASP A 78 -12.17 -12.76 3.30
N THR A 79 -11.23 -12.24 4.10
CA THR A 79 -11.11 -10.81 4.33
C THR A 79 -10.71 -10.09 3.05
N LEU A 80 -9.65 -10.56 2.34
CA LEU A 80 -9.19 -9.94 1.10
C LEU A 80 -10.24 -10.00 -0.02
N ALA A 81 -10.98 -11.11 -0.14
CA ALA A 81 -12.08 -11.23 -1.09
C ALA A 81 -13.20 -10.22 -0.78
N THR A 82 -13.50 -9.99 0.50
CA THR A 82 -14.49 -9.00 0.92
C THR A 82 -14.01 -7.59 0.60
N LEU A 83 -12.72 -7.27 0.83
CA LEU A 83 -12.12 -5.97 0.47
C LEU A 83 -12.21 -5.71 -1.04
N ALA A 84 -11.87 -6.70 -1.85
CA ALA A 84 -11.97 -6.61 -3.30
C ALA A 84 -13.42 -6.33 -3.76
N ASN A 85 -14.42 -6.98 -3.15
CA ASN A 85 -15.84 -6.74 -3.43
C ASN A 85 -16.30 -5.33 -3.02
N LEU A 86 -15.67 -4.73 -2.02
CA LEU A 86 -15.90 -3.34 -1.61
C LEU A 86 -15.18 -2.32 -2.51
N GLY A 87 -14.34 -2.78 -3.44
CA GLY A 87 -13.50 -1.90 -4.26
C GLY A 87 -12.34 -1.26 -3.53
N VAL A 88 -11.93 -1.85 -2.39
CA VAL A 88 -10.76 -1.44 -1.60
C VAL A 88 -9.54 -2.19 -2.11
N ASN A 89 -8.50 -1.47 -2.49
CA ASN A 89 -7.24 -2.07 -2.87
C ASN A 89 -6.45 -2.55 -1.64
N VAL A 90 -5.54 -3.48 -1.85
CA VAL A 90 -4.64 -3.96 -0.79
C VAL A 90 -3.21 -3.87 -1.28
N ALA A 91 -2.36 -3.23 -0.47
CA ALA A 91 -0.92 -3.19 -0.62
C ALA A 91 -0.25 -4.06 0.44
N LEU A 92 0.74 -4.82 0.01
CA LEU A 92 1.63 -5.55 0.90
C LEU A 92 2.81 -4.66 1.25
N ASP A 93 2.92 -4.30 2.53
CA ASP A 93 3.92 -3.39 3.05
C ASP A 93 5.14 -4.12 3.64
N ASP A 94 6.27 -3.42 3.73
CA ASP A 94 7.56 -3.92 4.26
C ASP A 94 8.07 -5.20 3.58
N PHE A 95 7.78 -5.37 2.27
CA PHE A 95 8.14 -6.60 1.56
C PHE A 95 9.64 -6.84 1.52
N GLY A 96 10.03 -8.08 1.88
CA GLY A 96 11.41 -8.55 1.89
C GLY A 96 12.07 -8.51 3.27
N THR A 97 11.41 -7.97 4.30
CA THR A 97 11.94 -7.94 5.68
C THR A 97 11.56 -9.19 6.49
N GLY A 98 10.61 -9.99 5.99
CA GLY A 98 10.05 -11.15 6.66
C GLY A 98 10.17 -12.45 5.88
N TYR A 99 9.29 -13.40 6.18
CA TYR A 99 9.20 -14.72 5.57
C TYR A 99 8.05 -14.80 4.56
N SER A 100 8.07 -14.01 3.50
CA SER A 100 7.04 -14.11 2.47
C SER A 100 7.18 -15.40 1.66
N SER A 101 6.15 -16.22 1.66
CA SER A 101 6.02 -17.29 0.70
C SER A 101 5.58 -16.74 -0.65
N LEU A 102 6.43 -16.80 -1.67
CA LEU A 102 6.08 -16.41 -3.05
C LEU A 102 4.83 -17.14 -3.56
N GLN A 103 4.64 -18.40 -3.15
CA GLN A 103 3.45 -19.17 -3.48
C GLN A 103 2.18 -18.51 -2.93
N TYR A 104 2.28 -17.93 -1.75
CA TYR A 104 1.14 -17.27 -1.10
C TYR A 104 0.83 -15.94 -1.78
N LEU A 105 1.85 -15.16 -2.10
CA LEU A 105 1.72 -13.90 -2.83
C LEU A 105 1.00 -14.09 -4.18
N ALA A 106 1.31 -15.16 -4.89
CA ALA A 106 0.71 -15.46 -6.19
C ALA A 106 -0.80 -15.81 -6.14
N THR A 107 -1.34 -16.11 -4.97
CA THR A 107 -2.75 -16.52 -4.80
C THR A 107 -3.64 -15.45 -4.19
N LEU A 108 -3.04 -14.42 -3.58
CA LEU A 108 -3.79 -13.38 -2.90
C LEU A 108 -4.17 -12.22 -3.85
N PRO A 109 -5.35 -11.62 -3.70
CA PRO A 109 -5.77 -10.47 -4.47
C PRO A 109 -5.09 -9.18 -3.97
N ILE A 110 -3.76 -9.11 -4.12
CA ILE A 110 -2.93 -7.96 -3.76
C ILE A 110 -2.76 -7.10 -5.02
N HIS A 111 -2.89 -5.80 -4.88
CA HIS A 111 -2.82 -4.82 -5.95
C HIS A 111 -1.46 -4.16 -6.03
N THR A 112 -0.84 -3.92 -4.88
CA THR A 112 0.40 -3.18 -4.74
C THR A 112 1.37 -3.92 -3.82
N LEU A 113 2.65 -3.93 -4.19
CA LEU A 113 3.75 -4.43 -3.38
C LEU A 113 4.69 -3.26 -3.08
N LYS A 114 4.93 -2.97 -1.80
CA LYS A 114 5.80 -1.89 -1.35
C LYS A 114 7.16 -2.47 -0.95
N ILE A 115 8.20 -2.02 -1.65
CA ILE A 115 9.58 -2.41 -1.34
C ILE A 115 10.06 -1.56 -0.18
N ASP A 116 10.45 -2.23 0.92
CA ASP A 116 10.90 -1.54 2.13
C ASP A 116 12.13 -0.64 1.87
N ARG A 117 12.17 0.47 2.58
CA ARG A 117 13.24 1.46 2.55
C ARG A 117 14.65 0.86 2.71
N SER A 118 14.82 -0.22 3.50
CA SER A 118 16.14 -0.83 3.72
C SER A 118 16.80 -1.32 2.44
N PHE A 119 16.01 -1.77 1.46
CA PHE A 119 16.52 -2.14 0.13
C PHE A 119 16.86 -0.92 -0.72
N VAL A 120 16.03 0.14 -0.64
CA VAL A 120 16.19 1.36 -1.46
C VAL A 120 17.36 2.20 -0.96
N SER A 121 17.59 2.25 0.36
CA SER A 121 18.68 3.06 0.95
C SER A 121 20.07 2.65 0.48
N ASP A 122 20.26 1.39 0.10
CA ASP A 122 21.58 0.83 -0.24
C ASP A 122 21.69 0.43 -1.73
N LEU A 123 20.99 1.13 -2.61
CA LEU A 123 21.03 0.96 -4.06
C LEU A 123 22.42 1.24 -4.71
N THR A 124 23.40 1.65 -3.91
CA THR A 124 24.80 1.75 -4.37
C THR A 124 25.46 0.38 -4.50
N GLN A 125 24.94 -0.65 -3.82
CA GLN A 125 25.47 -2.01 -3.87
C GLN A 125 24.78 -2.83 -4.97
N ASP A 126 25.59 -3.50 -5.80
CA ASP A 126 25.09 -4.34 -6.90
C ASP A 126 24.12 -5.45 -6.44
N LYS A 127 24.33 -5.99 -5.23
CA LYS A 127 23.43 -7.01 -4.65
C LYS A 127 22.04 -6.46 -4.38
N HIS A 128 21.91 -5.26 -3.82
CA HIS A 128 20.61 -4.64 -3.55
C HIS A 128 19.93 -4.25 -4.85
N ARG A 129 20.65 -3.75 -5.82
CA ARG A 129 20.13 -3.52 -7.18
C ARG A 129 19.53 -4.79 -7.79
N ALA A 130 20.28 -5.91 -7.71
CA ALA A 130 19.81 -7.18 -8.23
C ALA A 130 18.54 -7.67 -7.52
N VAL A 131 18.47 -7.54 -6.20
CA VAL A 131 17.30 -7.92 -5.41
C VAL A 131 16.08 -7.09 -5.79
N ILE A 132 16.20 -5.77 -5.82
CA ILE A 132 15.10 -4.88 -6.21
C ILE A 132 14.60 -5.19 -7.62
N LYS A 133 15.51 -5.38 -8.57
CA LYS A 133 15.14 -5.75 -9.94
C LYS A 133 14.31 -7.02 -9.98
N VAL A 134 14.76 -8.05 -9.27
CA VAL A 134 14.02 -9.34 -9.19
C VAL A 134 12.65 -9.17 -8.54
N ILE A 135 12.54 -8.36 -7.48
CA ILE A 135 11.25 -8.09 -6.82
C ILE A 135 10.28 -7.40 -7.81
N ILE A 136 10.74 -6.39 -8.54
CA ILE A 136 9.92 -5.67 -9.53
C ILE A 136 9.46 -6.61 -10.65
N GLU A 137 10.39 -7.36 -11.25
CA GLU A 137 10.07 -8.31 -12.33
C GLU A 137 9.08 -9.39 -11.87
N MET A 138 9.24 -9.90 -10.66
CA MET A 138 8.35 -10.88 -10.05
C MET A 138 6.94 -10.29 -9.82
N ALA A 139 6.84 -9.11 -9.22
CA ALA A 139 5.57 -8.44 -8.98
C ALA A 139 4.82 -8.19 -10.30
N HIS A 140 5.51 -7.68 -11.32
CA HIS A 140 4.93 -7.47 -12.64
C HIS A 140 4.46 -8.76 -13.32
N ALA A 141 5.21 -9.87 -13.16
CA ALA A 141 4.80 -11.19 -13.67
C ALA A 141 3.50 -11.69 -13.00
N LEU A 142 3.21 -11.24 -11.79
CA LEU A 142 1.97 -11.53 -11.05
C LEU A 142 0.86 -10.49 -11.30
N GLY A 143 1.13 -9.44 -12.08
CA GLY A 143 0.18 -8.34 -12.31
C GLY A 143 0.04 -7.40 -11.11
N ILE A 144 1.03 -7.37 -10.23
CA ILE A 144 1.07 -6.55 -9.01
C ILE A 144 1.91 -5.30 -9.29
N LYS A 145 1.39 -4.13 -8.93
CA LYS A 145 2.08 -2.83 -9.01
C LYS A 145 3.14 -2.72 -7.92
N VAL A 146 4.24 -2.02 -8.20
CA VAL A 146 5.34 -1.85 -7.25
C VAL A 146 5.51 -0.40 -6.83
N VAL A 147 5.60 -0.18 -5.54
CA VAL A 147 5.98 1.11 -4.91
C VAL A 147 7.31 0.94 -4.19
N ALA A 148 8.30 1.75 -4.51
CA ALA A 148 9.57 1.77 -3.78
C ALA A 148 9.55 2.87 -2.72
N GLU A 149 9.83 2.50 -1.47
CA GLU A 149 9.79 3.41 -0.34
C GLU A 149 11.15 3.99 0.03
N GLY A 150 11.13 5.16 0.67
CA GLY A 150 12.33 5.78 1.22
C GLY A 150 13.29 6.30 0.17
N VAL A 151 12.79 6.73 -0.99
CA VAL A 151 13.62 7.39 -2.01
C VAL A 151 14.05 8.77 -1.51
N GLU A 152 15.36 8.96 -1.33
CA GLU A 152 15.95 10.17 -0.77
C GLU A 152 16.88 10.91 -1.75
N SER A 153 17.22 10.29 -2.90
CA SER A 153 18.12 10.91 -3.89
C SER A 153 17.68 10.69 -5.33
N ALA A 154 18.18 11.54 -6.23
CA ALA A 154 17.94 11.44 -7.66
C ALA A 154 18.60 10.18 -8.27
N GLU A 155 19.71 9.72 -7.70
CA GLU A 155 20.40 8.50 -8.13
C GLU A 155 19.54 7.26 -7.86
N GLN A 156 18.90 7.18 -6.68
CA GLN A 156 17.96 6.11 -6.34
C GLN A 156 16.77 6.12 -7.30
N LEU A 157 16.19 7.30 -7.54
CA LEU A 157 15.08 7.48 -8.46
C LEU A 157 15.44 6.99 -9.88
N ALA A 158 16.63 7.34 -10.37
CA ALA A 158 17.09 6.93 -11.70
C ALA A 158 17.22 5.40 -11.84
N VAL A 159 17.75 4.73 -10.83
CA VAL A 159 17.86 3.25 -10.81
C VAL A 159 16.48 2.59 -10.78
N LEU A 160 15.56 3.09 -9.96
CA LEU A 160 14.21 2.55 -9.89
C LEU A 160 13.44 2.76 -11.21
N ALA A 161 13.63 3.90 -11.85
CA ALA A 161 13.06 4.17 -13.17
C ALA A 161 13.64 3.25 -14.26
N GLU A 162 14.95 2.95 -14.23
CA GLU A 162 15.58 1.97 -15.12
C GLU A 162 14.97 0.57 -14.97
N TYR A 163 14.58 0.20 -13.74
CA TYR A 163 13.93 -1.09 -13.46
C TYR A 163 12.41 -1.08 -13.66
N HIS A 164 11.87 0.02 -14.17
CA HIS A 164 10.43 0.21 -14.41
C HIS A 164 9.57 0.08 -13.15
N CYS A 165 10.08 0.55 -11.99
CA CYS A 165 9.26 0.68 -10.80
C CYS A 165 8.06 1.60 -11.09
N ASP A 166 6.84 1.18 -10.72
CA ASP A 166 5.63 1.89 -11.10
C ASP A 166 5.47 3.21 -10.34
N GLU A 167 5.77 3.20 -9.05
CA GLU A 167 5.67 4.37 -8.18
C GLU A 167 6.83 4.42 -7.19
N VAL A 168 7.10 5.61 -6.69
CA VAL A 168 8.12 5.85 -5.67
C VAL A 168 7.59 6.78 -4.59
N GLN A 169 8.00 6.53 -3.34
CA GLN A 169 7.68 7.34 -2.18
C GLN A 169 8.95 7.66 -1.39
N GLY A 170 9.09 8.90 -0.94
CA GLY A 170 10.24 9.29 -0.10
C GLY A 170 10.49 10.79 -0.06
N TYR A 171 11.45 11.18 0.75
CA TYR A 171 11.76 12.59 0.99
C TYR A 171 12.35 13.33 -0.21
N HIS A 172 12.82 12.59 -1.20
CA HIS A 172 13.21 13.19 -2.47
C HIS A 172 12.01 13.72 -3.26
N ILE A 173 10.85 13.06 -3.14
CA ILE A 173 9.61 13.48 -3.82
C ILE A 173 8.89 14.54 -3.00
N ALA A 174 8.52 14.19 -1.76
CA ALA A 174 7.87 15.12 -0.83
C ALA A 174 8.04 14.64 0.62
N ARG A 175 8.04 15.58 1.55
CA ARG A 175 7.94 15.26 2.98
C ARG A 175 6.48 15.21 3.42
N PRO A 176 6.15 14.46 4.48
CA PRO A 176 4.80 14.49 5.04
C PRO A 176 4.35 15.92 5.33
N ALA A 177 3.13 16.22 4.91
CA ALA A 177 2.56 17.56 5.03
C ALA A 177 1.07 17.47 5.42
N PRO A 178 0.48 18.52 5.98
CA PRO A 178 -0.95 18.59 6.20
C PRO A 178 -1.74 18.42 4.91
N PHE A 179 -2.95 17.83 5.00
CA PHE A 179 -3.82 17.62 3.84
C PHE A 179 -4.09 18.90 3.03
N SER A 180 -4.26 20.02 3.70
CA SER A 180 -4.44 21.33 3.04
C SER A 180 -3.28 21.71 2.11
N SER A 181 -2.05 21.31 2.45
CA SER A 181 -0.87 21.54 1.61
C SER A 181 -0.86 20.65 0.37
N LEU A 182 -1.36 19.42 0.50
CA LEU A 182 -1.53 18.51 -0.64
C LEU A 182 -2.55 19.09 -1.64
N VAL A 183 -3.73 19.48 -1.15
CA VAL A 183 -4.78 20.06 -2.00
C VAL A 183 -4.31 21.35 -2.71
N ALA A 184 -3.47 22.14 -2.06
CA ALA A 184 -2.92 23.35 -2.68
C ALA A 184 -1.86 23.07 -3.76
N ALA A 185 -1.31 21.87 -3.79
CA ALA A 185 -0.29 21.45 -4.78
C ALA A 185 -0.87 20.70 -5.98
N LEU A 186 -2.15 20.27 -5.90
CA LEU A 186 -2.92 19.65 -6.98
C LEU A 186 -3.56 20.70 -7.89
#